data_f43449b38fc88db9ee65627a8585b567
#
_entry.id   f43449b38fc88db9ee65627a8585b567
#
_cell.length_a   1.000
_cell.length_b   1.000
_cell.length_c   1.000
_cell.angle_alpha   90.00
_cell.angle_beta   90.00
_cell.angle_gamma   90.00
#
_symmetry.space_group_name_H-M   'P 1'
#
loop_
_entity.id
_entity.type
_entity.pdbx_description
1 polymer ?
#
loop_
_entity_poly.entity_id
_entity_poly.type
_entity_poly.pdbx_seq_one_letter_code
_entity_poly.pdbx_strand_id
1 'polypeptide(L)'
;MTDLLSLYRTMVRIRAFEDAAEIASQGGVAAWGKQASDKPALVRGPLHLSTGQEAVAAGVCAHLKPADLLTSTHRGHGHTLAKGADATKMMCELFGRATGYNGGKGGSMHIADFSVGMLGANGVVAAGLPIAVGAAQGLKIRGQDAIAVCFFGDGAINRGPFMEALNWAVVYHLPVLFVCEDNRISATTASAPMTAGPGASARAASMGIAAVQVDGTDVQAVSQAAGELIREIRTGSGPRLLHALTDRHKGHVSVDPGTYRDPKDVQAALARDGIARTRAQLVAQGHTAQVEQIEREAQT
;
A
#
# COMPACT_ATOMS: atom_id res chain seq x y z
N MET A 1 -9.09 -7.40 -18.96
CA MET A 1 -9.27 -7.53 -17.49
C MET A 1 -8.06 -8.28 -16.94
N THR A 2 -7.49 -7.82 -15.85
CA THR A 2 -6.40 -8.54 -15.19
C THR A 2 -6.92 -9.86 -14.65
N ASP A 3 -6.17 -10.94 -14.83
CA ASP A 3 -6.55 -12.28 -14.38
C ASP A 3 -6.61 -12.35 -12.85
N LEU A 4 -7.71 -12.89 -12.30
CA LEU A 4 -7.93 -12.98 -10.86
C LEU A 4 -6.87 -13.84 -10.15
N LEU A 5 -6.38 -14.90 -10.81
CA LEU A 5 -5.27 -15.71 -10.28
C LEU A 5 -3.99 -14.90 -10.13
N SER A 6 -3.70 -14.00 -11.05
CA SER A 6 -2.53 -13.11 -10.99
C SER A 6 -2.65 -12.10 -9.83
N LEU A 7 -3.84 -11.52 -9.64
CA LEU A 7 -4.12 -10.64 -8.50
C LEU A 7 -3.98 -11.39 -7.18
N TYR A 8 -4.54 -12.60 -7.11
CA TYR A 8 -4.45 -13.48 -5.94
C TYR A 8 -2.99 -13.82 -5.60
N ARG A 9 -2.19 -14.22 -6.61
CA ARG A 9 -0.76 -14.49 -6.45
C ARG A 9 -0.02 -13.30 -5.84
N THR A 10 -0.30 -12.09 -6.30
CA THR A 10 0.32 -10.88 -5.76
C THR A 10 -0.05 -10.65 -4.29
N MET A 11 -1.33 -10.78 -3.94
CA MET A 11 -1.79 -10.63 -2.55
C MET A 11 -1.16 -11.68 -1.62
N VAL A 12 -1.14 -12.94 -2.03
CA VAL A 12 -0.57 -14.05 -1.23
C VAL A 12 0.94 -13.85 -1.04
N ARG A 13 1.66 -13.42 -2.09
CA ARG A 13 3.09 -13.10 -2.00
C ARG A 13 3.36 -11.96 -1.01
N ILE A 14 2.55 -10.91 -1.02
CA ILE A 14 2.66 -9.80 -0.06
C ILE A 14 2.43 -10.32 1.36
N ARG A 15 1.35 -11.07 1.59
CA ARG A 15 1.03 -11.63 2.91
C ARG A 15 2.14 -12.54 3.44
N ALA A 16 2.66 -13.44 2.62
CA ALA A 16 3.75 -14.34 3.01
C ALA A 16 5.01 -13.58 3.41
N PHE A 17 5.36 -12.51 2.66
CA PHE A 17 6.47 -11.63 3.01
C PHE A 17 6.24 -10.91 4.35
N GLU A 18 5.06 -10.35 4.55
CA GLU A 18 4.72 -9.63 5.78
C GLU A 18 4.72 -10.55 7.01
N ASP A 19 4.20 -11.77 6.87
CA ASP A 19 4.20 -12.76 7.95
C ASP A 19 5.64 -13.21 8.30
N ALA A 20 6.50 -13.42 7.31
CA ALA A 20 7.91 -13.73 7.52
C ALA A 20 8.66 -12.56 8.20
N ALA A 21 8.39 -11.33 7.77
CA ALA A 21 8.98 -10.12 8.35
C ALA A 21 8.48 -9.91 9.79
N GLU A 22 7.19 -10.15 10.06
CA GLU A 22 6.64 -10.10 11.42
C GLU A 22 7.33 -11.09 12.34
N ILE A 23 7.46 -12.35 11.92
CA ILE A 23 8.17 -13.39 12.71
C ILE A 23 9.61 -12.96 12.99
N ALA A 24 10.31 -12.45 12.00
CA ALA A 24 11.70 -11.98 12.14
C ALA A 24 11.84 -10.75 13.05
N SER A 25 10.77 -9.97 13.24
CA SER A 25 10.72 -8.82 14.15
C SER A 25 10.38 -9.19 15.60
N GLN A 26 9.91 -10.41 15.82
CA GLN A 26 9.54 -10.91 17.16
C GLN A 26 10.79 -11.39 17.88
N GLY A 27 11.12 -10.73 18.98
CA GLY A 27 12.27 -11.10 19.81
C GLY A 27 12.88 -9.88 20.52
N GLY A 28 13.76 -10.14 21.48
CA GLY A 28 14.41 -9.10 22.25
C GLY A 28 13.54 -8.51 23.37
N VAL A 29 13.60 -7.20 23.53
CA VAL A 29 12.95 -6.49 24.65
C VAL A 29 11.43 -6.54 24.56
N ALA A 30 10.75 -6.77 25.69
CA ALA A 30 9.30 -6.64 25.78
C ALA A 30 8.88 -5.21 25.37
N ALA A 31 7.98 -5.13 24.41
CA ALA A 31 7.40 -3.88 23.94
C ALA A 31 5.89 -4.04 23.78
N TRP A 32 5.14 -3.00 24.11
CA TRP A 32 3.69 -2.97 23.90
C TRP A 32 2.94 -4.16 24.55
N GLY A 33 3.40 -4.62 25.73
CA GLY A 33 2.76 -5.70 26.47
C GLY A 33 3.08 -7.12 26.00
N LYS A 34 3.93 -7.30 24.98
CA LYS A 34 4.47 -8.61 24.61
C LYS A 34 5.63 -8.99 25.52
N GLN A 35 5.73 -10.28 25.90
CA GLN A 35 6.87 -10.78 26.69
C GLN A 35 8.17 -10.72 25.87
N ALA A 36 9.28 -10.44 26.55
CA ALA A 36 10.60 -10.55 25.95
C ALA A 36 10.85 -12.01 25.54
N SER A 37 11.52 -12.18 24.41
CA SER A 37 12.00 -13.50 23.97
C SER A 37 13.52 -13.56 24.16
N ASP A 38 14.04 -14.75 24.48
CA ASP A 38 15.48 -15.00 24.61
C ASP A 38 16.23 -14.87 23.27
N LYS A 39 15.49 -14.84 22.16
CA LYS A 39 16.07 -14.65 20.81
C LYS A 39 16.02 -13.17 20.43
N PRO A 40 17.14 -12.59 19.96
CA PRO A 40 17.14 -11.23 19.47
C PRO A 40 16.27 -11.09 18.21
N ALA A 41 15.55 -9.95 18.09
CA ALA A 41 14.87 -9.63 16.83
C ALA A 41 15.90 -9.51 15.70
N LEU A 42 15.63 -10.18 14.59
CA LEU A 42 16.46 -10.11 13.38
C LEU A 42 16.14 -8.85 12.57
N VAL A 43 14.87 -8.47 12.51
CA VAL A 43 14.42 -7.18 11.98
C VAL A 43 14.29 -6.21 13.15
N ARG A 44 15.05 -5.12 13.12
CA ARG A 44 15.11 -4.12 14.17
C ARG A 44 14.41 -2.83 13.74
N GLY A 45 13.87 -2.11 14.73
CA GLY A 45 13.13 -0.87 14.49
C GLY A 45 11.65 -1.10 14.19
N PRO A 46 10.90 -0.04 13.91
CA PRO A 46 9.46 -0.13 13.67
C PRO A 46 9.19 -0.80 12.32
N LEU A 47 8.48 -1.92 12.36
CA LEU A 47 8.02 -2.67 11.21
C LEU A 47 6.52 -2.44 11.03
N HIS A 48 6.14 -1.77 9.95
CA HIS A 48 4.75 -1.46 9.64
C HIS A 48 4.23 -2.40 8.55
N LEU A 49 3.33 -3.30 8.92
CA LEU A 49 2.81 -4.34 8.03
C LEU A 49 1.61 -3.82 7.22
N SER A 50 1.55 -4.18 5.95
CA SER A 50 0.40 -3.92 5.06
C SER A 50 -0.67 -5.00 5.13
N THR A 51 -0.58 -5.92 6.09
CA THR A 51 -1.51 -7.03 6.29
C THR A 51 -2.96 -6.56 6.41
N GLY A 52 -3.82 -7.04 5.51
CA GLY A 52 -5.23 -6.63 5.35
C GLY A 52 -5.46 -5.60 4.23
N GLN A 53 -4.39 -5.01 3.65
CA GLN A 53 -4.45 -3.98 2.60
C GLN A 53 -3.88 -4.47 1.26
N GLU A 54 -3.56 -5.75 1.12
CA GLU A 54 -2.88 -6.33 -0.05
C GLU A 54 -3.67 -6.14 -1.34
N ALA A 55 -5.00 -6.13 -1.26
CA ALA A 55 -5.87 -5.99 -2.42
C ALA A 55 -5.71 -4.63 -3.11
N VAL A 56 -5.44 -3.57 -2.34
CA VAL A 56 -5.21 -2.23 -2.91
C VAL A 56 -3.90 -2.21 -3.70
N ALA A 57 -2.81 -2.69 -3.11
CA ALA A 57 -1.52 -2.78 -3.78
C ALA A 57 -1.58 -3.64 -5.04
N ALA A 58 -2.16 -4.85 -4.95
CA ALA A 58 -2.29 -5.79 -6.06
C ALA A 58 -3.17 -5.22 -7.18
N GLY A 59 -4.35 -4.69 -6.84
CA GLY A 59 -5.32 -4.18 -7.81
C GLY A 59 -4.80 -2.96 -8.58
N VAL A 60 -4.13 -2.03 -7.91
CA VAL A 60 -3.58 -0.83 -8.56
C VAL A 60 -2.35 -1.16 -9.39
N CYS A 61 -1.37 -1.86 -8.80
CA CYS A 61 -0.08 -2.12 -9.49
C CYS A 61 -0.23 -3.04 -10.71
N ALA A 62 -1.28 -3.86 -10.80
CA ALA A 62 -1.59 -4.69 -11.96
C ALA A 62 -1.79 -3.90 -13.27
N HIS A 63 -2.04 -2.59 -13.20
CA HIS A 63 -2.24 -1.71 -14.35
C HIS A 63 -1.05 -0.79 -14.64
N LEU A 64 0.02 -0.91 -13.86
CA LEU A 64 1.20 -0.06 -14.02
C LEU A 64 2.20 -0.66 -15.02
N LYS A 65 2.75 0.22 -15.83
CA LYS A 65 3.88 -0.10 -16.71
C LYS A 65 5.20 -0.05 -15.92
N PRO A 66 6.27 -0.69 -16.39
CA PRO A 66 7.59 -0.57 -15.76
C PRO A 66 8.06 0.89 -15.59
N ALA A 67 7.76 1.76 -16.58
CA ALA A 67 8.14 3.17 -16.58
C ALA A 67 7.31 4.06 -15.63
N ASP A 68 6.19 3.56 -15.09
CA ASP A 68 5.37 4.32 -14.15
C ASP A 68 6.06 4.42 -12.80
N LEU A 69 5.96 5.59 -12.19
CA LEU A 69 6.61 5.90 -10.93
C LEU A 69 5.63 5.77 -9.75
N LEU A 70 6.13 5.37 -8.60
CA LEU A 70 5.32 5.10 -7.43
C LEU A 70 5.97 5.68 -6.17
N THR A 71 5.18 6.37 -5.34
CA THR A 71 5.53 6.73 -3.97
C THR A 71 4.62 6.03 -2.98
N SER A 72 5.15 5.73 -1.79
CA SER A 72 4.43 4.94 -0.80
C SER A 72 4.53 5.54 0.60
N THR A 73 3.86 4.91 1.53
CA THR A 73 3.83 5.23 2.95
C THR A 73 4.89 4.44 3.72
N HIS A 74 4.86 4.55 5.04
CA HIS A 74 5.62 3.70 5.97
C HIS A 74 5.26 2.19 5.87
N ARG A 75 4.14 1.81 5.20
CA ARG A 75 3.70 0.43 4.90
C ARG A 75 4.01 0.04 3.46
N GLY A 76 5.22 0.36 3.00
CA GLY A 76 5.57 0.29 1.59
C GLY A 76 5.86 -1.10 1.04
N HIS A 77 5.92 -2.16 1.85
CA HIS A 77 6.30 -3.51 1.40
C HIS A 77 5.35 -4.03 0.32
N GLY A 78 4.04 -3.98 0.59
CA GLY A 78 3.02 -4.46 -0.36
C GLY A 78 3.08 -3.74 -1.70
N HIS A 79 3.19 -2.41 -1.70
CA HIS A 79 3.28 -1.60 -2.93
C HIS A 79 4.54 -1.92 -3.72
N THR A 80 5.67 -2.03 -3.02
CA THR A 80 6.97 -2.31 -3.64
C THR A 80 6.99 -3.70 -4.28
N LEU A 81 6.47 -4.73 -3.57
CA LEU A 81 6.35 -6.09 -4.10
C LEU A 81 5.37 -6.17 -5.27
N ALA A 82 4.22 -5.49 -5.17
CA ALA A 82 3.24 -5.45 -6.25
C ALA A 82 3.77 -4.74 -7.51
N LYS A 83 4.69 -3.77 -7.35
CA LYS A 83 5.36 -3.10 -8.47
C LYS A 83 6.44 -3.97 -9.13
N GLY A 84 6.77 -5.14 -8.57
CA GLY A 84 7.69 -6.12 -9.14
C GLY A 84 9.06 -6.21 -8.48
N ALA A 85 9.25 -5.60 -7.33
CA ALA A 85 10.50 -5.66 -6.59
C ALA A 85 10.84 -7.07 -6.08
N ASP A 86 12.13 -7.33 -5.87
CA ASP A 86 12.65 -8.59 -5.34
C ASP A 86 12.44 -8.68 -3.83
N ALA A 87 11.71 -9.72 -3.38
CA ALA A 87 11.40 -9.95 -1.97
C ALA A 87 12.65 -10.28 -1.13
N THR A 88 13.60 -11.02 -1.70
CA THR A 88 14.86 -11.37 -1.02
C THR A 88 15.68 -10.13 -0.74
N LYS A 89 15.81 -9.25 -1.73
CA LYS A 89 16.53 -7.98 -1.58
C LYS A 89 15.86 -7.06 -0.58
N MET A 90 14.50 -7.06 -0.55
CA MET A 90 13.73 -6.33 0.45
C MET A 90 13.95 -6.90 1.85
N MET A 91 13.93 -8.21 2.02
CA MET A 91 14.21 -8.84 3.31
C MET A 91 15.65 -8.56 3.76
N CYS A 92 16.63 -8.55 2.85
CA CYS A 92 18.00 -8.12 3.14
C CYS A 92 18.05 -6.69 3.70
N GLU A 93 17.23 -5.77 3.18
CA GLU A 93 17.13 -4.41 3.73
C GLU A 93 16.62 -4.42 5.17
N LEU A 94 15.54 -5.18 5.44
CA LEU A 94 14.97 -5.30 6.79
C LEU A 94 15.97 -5.91 7.80
N PHE A 95 16.81 -6.84 7.35
CA PHE A 95 17.89 -7.44 8.15
C PHE A 95 19.14 -6.57 8.27
N GLY A 96 19.15 -5.35 7.72
CA GLY A 96 20.30 -4.44 7.76
C GLY A 96 21.50 -4.94 6.94
N ARG A 97 21.27 -5.70 5.87
CA ARG A 97 22.34 -6.25 5.01
C ARG A 97 22.72 -5.27 3.90
N ALA A 98 23.99 -5.22 3.57
CA ALA A 98 24.51 -4.35 2.49
C ALA A 98 23.90 -4.68 1.10
N THR A 99 23.38 -5.89 0.91
CA THR A 99 22.68 -6.32 -0.31
C THR A 99 21.23 -5.87 -0.39
N GLY A 100 20.69 -5.21 0.66
CA GLY A 100 19.37 -4.61 0.64
C GLY A 100 19.27 -3.40 -0.30
N TYR A 101 18.04 -2.94 -0.54
CA TYR A 101 17.76 -1.85 -1.48
C TYR A 101 18.47 -0.53 -1.13
N ASN A 102 18.57 -0.21 0.15
CA ASN A 102 19.21 1.01 0.66
C ASN A 102 20.52 0.68 1.41
N GLY A 103 21.15 -0.45 1.06
CA GLY A 103 22.37 -0.91 1.73
C GLY A 103 22.18 -1.29 3.19
N GLY A 104 20.95 -1.70 3.57
CA GLY A 104 20.58 -2.07 4.93
C GLY A 104 20.44 -0.90 5.92
N LYS A 105 20.34 0.33 5.41
CA LYS A 105 20.29 1.56 6.25
C LYS A 105 18.91 2.18 6.35
N GLY A 106 18.04 1.95 5.36
CA GLY A 106 16.69 2.54 5.31
C GLY A 106 15.68 1.80 6.16
N GLY A 107 15.76 0.49 6.21
CA GLY A 107 14.81 -0.37 6.90
C GLY A 107 13.40 -0.33 6.29
N SER A 108 12.41 -0.79 7.06
CA SER A 108 11.03 -0.97 6.62
C SER A 108 10.39 0.26 5.98
N MET A 109 10.59 1.45 6.57
CA MET A 109 9.89 2.67 6.17
C MET A 109 10.51 3.43 4.99
N HIS A 110 11.66 2.99 4.46
CA HIS A 110 12.41 3.77 3.48
C HIS A 110 12.85 2.94 2.27
N ILE A 111 12.15 1.84 1.99
CA ILE A 111 12.44 1.00 0.82
C ILE A 111 12.24 1.80 -0.46
N ALA A 112 13.26 1.79 -1.32
CA ALA A 112 13.22 2.38 -2.65
C ALA A 112 13.85 1.43 -3.66
N ASP A 113 13.23 1.27 -4.82
CA ASP A 113 13.75 0.48 -5.93
C ASP A 113 13.47 1.20 -7.25
N PHE A 114 14.42 2.00 -7.68
CA PHE A 114 14.30 2.77 -8.92
C PHE A 114 14.22 1.89 -10.17
N SER A 115 14.68 0.64 -10.10
CA SER A 115 14.64 -0.29 -11.25
C SER A 115 13.22 -0.68 -11.63
N VAL A 116 12.28 -0.65 -10.68
CA VAL A 116 10.86 -0.89 -10.90
C VAL A 116 10.01 0.40 -10.79
N GLY A 117 10.65 1.57 -10.70
CA GLY A 117 9.95 2.86 -10.57
C GLY A 117 9.43 3.16 -9.17
N MET A 118 9.82 2.40 -8.13
CA MET A 118 9.49 2.69 -6.74
C MET A 118 10.41 3.78 -6.18
N LEU A 119 9.91 5.02 -6.13
CA LEU A 119 10.68 6.20 -5.70
C LEU A 119 10.98 6.22 -4.20
N GLY A 120 10.16 5.54 -3.42
CA GLY A 120 10.42 5.32 -2.00
C GLY A 120 9.16 5.21 -1.14
N ALA A 121 9.29 4.37 -0.11
CA ALA A 121 8.48 4.40 1.09
C ALA A 121 8.92 5.60 1.96
N ASN A 122 8.01 6.15 2.77
CA ASN A 122 8.34 7.33 3.57
C ASN A 122 7.63 7.31 4.92
N GLY A 123 8.39 7.49 6.00
CA GLY A 123 7.86 7.61 7.36
C GLY A 123 7.20 8.97 7.65
N VAL A 124 7.45 10.00 6.83
CA VAL A 124 6.83 11.32 7.01
C VAL A 124 5.44 11.32 6.37
N VAL A 125 4.40 11.49 7.19
CA VAL A 125 3.02 11.45 6.75
C VAL A 125 2.74 12.53 5.70
N ALA A 126 2.17 12.14 4.57
CA ALA A 126 1.85 12.94 3.39
C ALA A 126 3.05 13.36 2.51
N ALA A 127 4.31 13.09 2.89
CA ALA A 127 5.47 13.51 2.08
C ALA A 127 5.52 12.86 0.68
N GLY A 128 4.96 11.66 0.53
CA GLY A 128 4.86 10.99 -0.78
C GLY A 128 4.05 11.76 -1.82
N LEU A 129 3.08 12.60 -1.38
CA LEU A 129 2.19 13.34 -2.27
C LEU A 129 2.94 14.38 -3.13
N PRO A 130 3.67 15.35 -2.55
CA PRO A 130 4.42 16.30 -3.36
C PRO A 130 5.57 15.64 -4.15
N ILE A 131 6.16 14.55 -3.65
CA ILE A 131 7.18 13.79 -4.39
C ILE A 131 6.57 13.18 -5.66
N ALA A 132 5.40 12.54 -5.57
CA ALA A 132 4.70 11.98 -6.73
C ALA A 132 4.31 13.05 -7.74
N VAL A 133 3.84 14.20 -7.26
CA VAL A 133 3.47 15.33 -8.12
C VAL A 133 4.70 15.91 -8.84
N GLY A 134 5.83 16.06 -8.13
CA GLY A 134 7.10 16.44 -8.74
C GLY A 134 7.60 15.45 -9.79
N ALA A 135 7.46 14.14 -9.51
CA ALA A 135 7.79 13.08 -10.45
C ALA A 135 6.90 13.16 -11.71
N ALA A 136 5.58 13.31 -11.54
CA ALA A 136 4.64 13.47 -12.65
C ALA A 136 4.94 14.72 -13.50
N GLN A 137 5.33 15.80 -12.86
CA GLN A 137 5.76 17.00 -13.57
C GLN A 137 7.01 16.74 -14.40
N GLY A 138 7.99 16.02 -13.82
CA GLY A 138 9.19 15.61 -14.54
C GLY A 138 8.87 14.72 -15.76
N LEU A 139 7.96 13.76 -15.61
CA LEU A 139 7.47 12.91 -16.72
C LEU A 139 6.85 13.77 -17.83
N LYS A 140 5.96 14.69 -17.45
CA LYS A 140 5.28 15.59 -18.40
C LYS A 140 6.26 16.50 -19.16
N ILE A 141 7.20 17.14 -18.45
CA ILE A 141 8.21 18.02 -19.08
C ILE A 141 9.09 17.22 -20.07
N ARG A 142 9.39 15.97 -19.75
CA ARG A 142 10.20 15.08 -20.60
C ARG A 142 9.41 14.41 -21.71
N GLY A 143 8.11 14.62 -21.79
CA GLY A 143 7.23 13.97 -22.78
C GLY A 143 7.19 12.45 -22.68
N GLN A 144 7.35 11.90 -21.46
CA GLN A 144 7.35 10.45 -21.23
C GLN A 144 5.92 9.92 -21.09
N ASP A 145 5.59 8.82 -21.80
CA ASP A 145 4.32 8.10 -21.67
C ASP A 145 4.33 7.24 -20.40
N ALA A 146 4.30 7.91 -19.25
CA ALA A 146 4.25 7.30 -17.93
C ALA A 146 3.43 8.16 -16.97
N ILE A 147 2.97 7.57 -15.87
CA ILE A 147 2.22 8.24 -14.82
C ILE A 147 2.95 8.10 -13.48
N ALA A 148 2.61 8.96 -12.52
CA ALA A 148 2.99 8.77 -11.13
C ALA A 148 1.79 8.27 -10.33
N VAL A 149 2.04 7.36 -9.39
CA VAL A 149 1.03 6.87 -8.43
C VAL A 149 1.51 7.18 -7.02
N CYS A 150 0.63 7.76 -6.20
CA CYS A 150 0.92 8.06 -4.82
C CYS A 150 -0.03 7.30 -3.90
N PHE A 151 0.49 6.34 -3.14
CA PHE A 151 -0.26 5.72 -2.05
C PHE A 151 -0.10 6.56 -0.77
N PHE A 152 -1.21 6.78 -0.06
CA PHE A 152 -1.23 7.48 1.22
C PHE A 152 -2.41 7.01 2.08
N GLY A 153 -2.31 7.15 3.40
CA GLY A 153 -3.36 6.76 4.33
C GLY A 153 -4.34 7.90 4.61
N ASP A 154 -5.47 7.55 5.21
CA ASP A 154 -6.53 8.47 5.64
C ASP A 154 -6.03 9.62 6.56
N GLY A 155 -5.05 9.38 7.42
CA GLY A 155 -4.45 10.43 8.23
C GLY A 155 -3.69 11.50 7.43
N ALA A 156 -3.22 11.18 6.24
CA ALA A 156 -2.46 12.10 5.39
C ALA A 156 -3.31 13.27 4.86
N ILE A 157 -4.62 13.08 4.71
CA ILE A 157 -5.51 14.12 4.17
C ILE A 157 -5.62 15.35 5.09
N ASN A 158 -5.25 15.22 6.37
CA ASN A 158 -5.25 16.29 7.34
C ASN A 158 -3.91 17.04 7.42
N ARG A 159 -2.96 16.74 6.51
CA ARG A 159 -1.65 17.40 6.41
C ARG A 159 -1.64 18.39 5.25
N GLY A 160 -0.91 19.51 5.41
CA GLY A 160 -0.76 20.54 4.37
C GLY A 160 -0.37 19.99 3.00
N PRO A 161 0.68 19.10 2.90
CA PRO A 161 1.13 18.54 1.63
C PRO A 161 0.05 17.82 0.82
N PHE A 162 -1.03 17.34 1.44
CA PHE A 162 -2.15 16.76 0.70
C PHE A 162 -2.82 17.80 -0.20
N MET A 163 -3.26 18.92 0.37
CA MET A 163 -3.95 19.97 -0.39
C MET A 163 -3.01 20.65 -1.39
N GLU A 164 -1.76 20.87 -1.01
CA GLU A 164 -0.72 21.46 -1.87
C GLU A 164 -0.47 20.61 -3.11
N ALA A 165 -0.30 19.30 -2.92
CA ALA A 165 -0.07 18.35 -4.02
C ALA A 165 -1.27 18.25 -4.97
N LEU A 166 -2.49 18.18 -4.44
CA LEU A 166 -3.71 18.15 -5.26
C LEU A 166 -3.84 19.42 -6.10
N ASN A 167 -3.66 20.59 -5.47
CA ASN A 167 -3.69 21.88 -6.16
C ASN A 167 -2.67 21.94 -7.30
N TRP A 168 -1.41 21.56 -7.02
CA TRP A 168 -0.35 21.56 -8.03
C TRP A 168 -0.67 20.61 -9.19
N ALA A 169 -1.13 19.40 -8.88
CA ALA A 169 -1.48 18.41 -9.89
C ALA A 169 -2.59 18.90 -10.83
N VAL A 170 -3.60 19.61 -10.31
CA VAL A 170 -4.69 20.16 -11.11
C VAL A 170 -4.20 21.33 -11.94
N VAL A 171 -3.51 22.32 -11.35
CA VAL A 171 -3.02 23.51 -12.04
C VAL A 171 -2.16 23.15 -13.24
N TYR A 172 -1.30 22.16 -13.10
CA TYR A 172 -0.42 21.72 -14.18
C TYR A 172 -0.94 20.52 -14.96
N HIS A 173 -2.15 20.05 -14.67
CA HIS A 173 -2.80 18.94 -15.37
C HIS A 173 -1.87 17.71 -15.46
N LEU A 174 -1.39 17.27 -14.30
CA LEU A 174 -0.34 16.25 -14.19
C LEU A 174 -0.91 14.83 -14.27
N PRO A 175 -0.16 13.87 -14.84
CA PRO A 175 -0.54 12.47 -14.90
C PRO A 175 -0.30 11.76 -13.55
N VAL A 176 -1.17 12.00 -12.57
CA VAL A 176 -1.06 11.43 -11.22
C VAL A 176 -2.32 10.67 -10.84
N LEU A 177 -2.15 9.45 -10.34
CA LEU A 177 -3.17 8.73 -9.58
C LEU A 177 -2.87 8.85 -8.08
N PHE A 178 -3.77 9.47 -7.34
CA PHE A 178 -3.78 9.50 -5.88
C PHE A 178 -4.56 8.31 -5.35
N VAL A 179 -3.95 7.45 -4.49
CA VAL A 179 -4.59 6.27 -3.92
C VAL A 179 -4.64 6.43 -2.40
N CYS A 180 -5.83 6.67 -1.86
CA CYS A 180 -6.06 6.74 -0.42
C CYS A 180 -6.40 5.34 0.11
N GLU A 181 -5.52 4.76 0.93
CA GLU A 181 -5.79 3.56 1.71
C GLU A 181 -6.42 3.97 3.04
N ASP A 182 -7.75 4.00 3.07
CA ASP A 182 -8.52 4.41 4.24
C ASP A 182 -8.86 3.20 5.11
N ASN A 183 -8.03 2.95 6.11
CA ASN A 183 -8.27 1.93 7.13
C ASN A 183 -8.92 2.49 8.40
N ARG A 184 -9.35 3.75 8.38
CA ARG A 184 -10.07 4.47 9.44
C ARG A 184 -9.27 4.68 10.74
N ILE A 185 -7.96 4.39 10.73
CA ILE A 185 -7.11 4.54 11.91
C ILE A 185 -5.75 5.12 11.51
N SER A 186 -5.44 6.32 11.98
CA SER A 186 -4.12 6.94 11.85
C SER A 186 -3.31 6.66 13.10
N ALA A 187 -2.22 5.91 12.97
CA ALA A 187 -1.45 5.37 14.10
C ALA A 187 -2.36 4.60 15.10
N THR A 188 -2.69 5.20 16.22
CA THR A 188 -3.54 4.64 17.29
C THR A 188 -4.87 5.37 17.43
N THR A 189 -5.14 6.36 16.56
CA THR A 189 -6.30 7.25 16.66
C THR A 189 -7.28 7.00 15.52
N ALA A 190 -8.56 6.83 15.83
CA ALA A 190 -9.61 6.75 14.83
C ALA A 190 -9.68 8.03 14.00
N SER A 191 -9.81 7.92 12.68
CA SER A 191 -9.75 9.07 11.76
C SER A 191 -11.03 9.91 11.76
N ALA A 192 -12.20 9.28 11.94
CA ALA A 192 -13.49 9.95 11.83
C ALA A 192 -13.65 11.17 12.76
N PRO A 193 -13.33 11.10 14.08
CA PRO A 193 -13.46 12.27 14.95
C PRO A 193 -12.40 13.35 14.70
N MET A 194 -11.36 13.06 13.90
CA MET A 194 -10.25 13.96 13.59
C MET A 194 -10.30 14.52 12.17
N THR A 195 -11.33 14.17 11.39
CA THR A 195 -11.46 14.58 9.98
C THR A 195 -12.74 15.35 9.75
N ALA A 196 -12.61 16.63 9.48
CA ALA A 196 -13.76 17.45 9.07
C ALA A 196 -14.16 17.11 7.62
N GLY A 197 -15.49 17.00 7.40
CA GLY A 197 -16.06 16.66 6.10
C GLY A 197 -15.99 15.18 5.76
N PRO A 198 -16.43 14.78 4.55
CA PRO A 198 -16.62 13.38 4.16
C PRO A 198 -15.35 12.68 3.67
N GLY A 199 -14.15 13.19 3.93
CA GLY A 199 -12.88 12.49 3.69
C GLY A 199 -12.19 12.81 2.36
N ALA A 200 -11.34 11.88 1.91
CA ALA A 200 -10.41 12.10 0.79
C ALA A 200 -11.10 12.47 -0.53
N SER A 201 -12.15 11.71 -0.91
CA SER A 201 -12.88 11.92 -2.16
C SER A 201 -13.49 13.31 -2.26
N ALA A 202 -14.13 13.80 -1.18
CA ALA A 202 -14.76 15.11 -1.19
C ALA A 202 -13.74 16.25 -1.25
N ARG A 203 -12.61 16.10 -0.56
CA ARG A 203 -11.51 17.08 -0.64
C ARG A 203 -10.91 17.14 -2.04
N ALA A 204 -10.72 16.00 -2.69
CA ALA A 204 -10.26 15.94 -4.08
C ALA A 204 -11.28 16.58 -5.04
N ALA A 205 -12.56 16.27 -4.88
CA ALA A 205 -13.64 16.83 -5.68
C ALA A 205 -13.74 18.36 -5.56
N SER A 206 -13.48 18.92 -4.37
CA SER A 206 -13.45 20.37 -4.16
C SER A 206 -12.38 21.10 -4.97
N MET A 207 -11.37 20.37 -5.46
CA MET A 207 -10.32 20.87 -6.35
C MET A 207 -10.50 20.44 -7.80
N GLY A 208 -11.64 19.83 -8.15
CA GLY A 208 -11.92 19.38 -9.51
C GLY A 208 -11.30 18.03 -9.88
N ILE A 209 -10.77 17.26 -8.91
CA ILE A 209 -10.26 15.91 -9.15
C ILE A 209 -11.40 14.91 -9.05
N ALA A 210 -11.69 14.19 -10.14
CA ALA A 210 -12.64 13.09 -10.10
C ALA A 210 -12.11 11.96 -9.20
N ALA A 211 -12.97 11.50 -8.28
CA ALA A 211 -12.64 10.49 -7.30
C ALA A 211 -13.63 9.32 -7.36
N VAL A 212 -13.09 8.11 -7.20
CA VAL A 212 -13.90 6.87 -7.10
C VAL A 212 -13.61 6.23 -5.75
N GLN A 213 -14.68 5.85 -5.03
CA GLN A 213 -14.57 5.11 -3.79
C GLN A 213 -14.90 3.63 -4.02
N VAL A 214 -14.09 2.74 -3.46
CA VAL A 214 -14.26 1.28 -3.61
C VAL A 214 -14.08 0.55 -2.27
N ASP A 215 -14.59 -0.67 -2.20
CA ASP A 215 -14.21 -1.64 -1.18
C ASP A 215 -12.77 -2.09 -1.45
N GLY A 216 -11.83 -1.60 -0.65
CA GLY A 216 -10.41 -1.89 -0.75
C GLY A 216 -10.02 -3.31 -0.30
N THR A 217 -10.97 -4.12 0.17
CA THR A 217 -10.79 -5.55 0.44
C THR A 217 -11.18 -6.43 -0.77
N ASP A 218 -11.86 -5.84 -1.77
CA ASP A 218 -12.21 -6.50 -3.03
C ASP A 218 -11.17 -6.17 -4.12
N VAL A 219 -10.26 -7.09 -4.37
CA VAL A 219 -9.20 -6.89 -5.36
C VAL A 219 -9.71 -6.66 -6.78
N GLN A 220 -10.87 -7.23 -7.15
CA GLN A 220 -11.47 -7.02 -8.46
C GLN A 220 -12.06 -5.62 -8.59
N ALA A 221 -12.77 -5.15 -7.58
CA ALA A 221 -13.30 -3.79 -7.55
C ALA A 221 -12.18 -2.75 -7.59
N VAL A 222 -11.10 -2.97 -6.81
CA VAL A 222 -9.90 -2.10 -6.84
C VAL A 222 -9.26 -2.12 -8.23
N SER A 223 -9.04 -3.32 -8.81
CA SER A 223 -8.40 -3.47 -10.12
C SER A 223 -9.22 -2.81 -11.23
N GLN A 224 -10.54 -2.98 -11.24
CA GLN A 224 -11.40 -2.35 -12.22
C GLN A 224 -11.33 -0.83 -12.14
N ALA A 225 -11.56 -0.26 -10.95
CA ALA A 225 -11.55 1.18 -10.74
C ALA A 225 -10.17 1.79 -11.05
N ALA A 226 -9.08 1.17 -10.58
CA ALA A 226 -7.73 1.63 -10.87
C ALA A 226 -7.42 1.60 -12.37
N GLY A 227 -7.82 0.52 -13.08
CA GLY A 227 -7.63 0.41 -14.53
C GLY A 227 -8.37 1.50 -15.32
N GLU A 228 -9.57 1.86 -14.91
CA GLU A 228 -10.36 2.94 -15.51
C GLU A 228 -9.70 4.30 -15.27
N LEU A 229 -9.35 4.62 -14.03
CA LEU A 229 -8.70 5.88 -13.67
C LEU A 229 -7.33 6.05 -14.33
N ILE A 230 -6.51 4.99 -14.39
CA ILE A 230 -5.20 5.00 -15.05
C ILE A 230 -5.38 5.24 -16.56
N ARG A 231 -6.36 4.61 -17.19
CA ARG A 231 -6.65 4.83 -18.62
C ARG A 231 -7.04 6.29 -18.87
N GLU A 232 -7.90 6.88 -18.03
CA GLU A 232 -8.27 8.30 -18.13
C GLU A 232 -7.05 9.21 -18.00
N ILE A 233 -6.17 8.97 -17.02
CA ILE A 233 -4.94 9.75 -16.85
C ILE A 233 -4.07 9.66 -18.10
N ARG A 234 -3.89 8.45 -18.67
CA ARG A 234 -3.07 8.24 -19.88
C ARG A 234 -3.66 8.90 -21.13
N THR A 235 -4.97 9.08 -21.18
CA THR A 235 -5.64 9.83 -22.27
C THR A 235 -5.66 11.34 -22.05
N GLY A 236 -4.96 11.82 -21.02
CA GLY A 236 -4.77 13.26 -20.79
C GLY A 236 -5.85 13.90 -19.92
N SER A 237 -6.62 13.15 -19.15
CA SER A 237 -7.67 13.73 -18.29
C SER A 237 -7.14 14.40 -17.01
N GLY A 238 -5.82 14.45 -16.80
CA GLY A 238 -5.22 15.01 -15.57
C GLY A 238 -5.33 14.08 -14.36
N PRO A 239 -5.15 14.62 -13.13
CA PRO A 239 -5.10 13.79 -11.93
C PRO A 239 -6.44 13.12 -11.61
N ARG A 240 -6.36 11.95 -10.94
CA ARG A 240 -7.50 11.18 -10.45
C ARG A 240 -7.24 10.71 -9.02
N LEU A 241 -8.31 10.36 -8.29
CA LEU A 241 -8.20 9.81 -6.95
C LEU A 241 -9.00 8.51 -6.82
N LEU A 242 -8.35 7.48 -6.31
CA LEU A 242 -8.97 6.24 -5.85
C LEU A 242 -9.03 6.26 -4.31
N HIS A 243 -10.22 6.17 -3.72
CA HIS A 243 -10.43 6.07 -2.28
C HIS A 243 -10.82 4.64 -1.93
N ALA A 244 -9.86 3.86 -1.45
CA ALA A 244 -10.03 2.46 -1.11
C ALA A 244 -10.31 2.32 0.40
N LEU A 245 -11.53 1.93 0.76
CA LEU A 245 -11.90 1.60 2.13
C LEU A 245 -11.36 0.21 2.46
N THR A 246 -10.37 0.12 3.32
CA THR A 246 -9.67 -1.13 3.63
C THR A 246 -9.59 -1.38 5.14
N ASP A 247 -8.95 -2.46 5.54
CA ASP A 247 -8.78 -2.83 6.94
C ASP A 247 -7.31 -3.13 7.25
N ARG A 248 -6.82 -2.59 8.37
CA ARG A 248 -5.53 -2.97 8.93
C ARG A 248 -5.73 -4.10 9.92
N HIS A 249 -5.22 -5.31 9.64
CA HIS A 249 -5.41 -6.48 10.50
C HIS A 249 -4.53 -6.45 11.76
N LYS A 250 -3.33 -5.92 11.64
CA LYS A 250 -2.33 -5.85 12.74
C LYS A 250 -2.39 -4.52 13.49
N GLY A 251 -1.62 -4.39 14.56
CA GLY A 251 -1.38 -3.13 15.24
C GLY A 251 -0.72 -2.07 14.35
N HIS A 252 -0.34 -0.93 14.92
CA HIS A 252 0.34 0.11 14.13
C HIS A 252 1.71 -0.37 13.63
N VAL A 253 2.47 -1.04 14.50
CA VAL A 253 3.70 -1.76 14.17
C VAL A 253 3.58 -3.24 14.54
N SER A 254 4.49 -4.09 14.07
CA SER A 254 4.46 -5.54 14.28
C SER A 254 4.38 -5.98 15.74
N VAL A 255 4.95 -5.20 16.66
CA VAL A 255 4.96 -5.48 18.10
C VAL A 255 3.81 -4.80 18.86
N ASP A 256 2.99 -3.99 18.20
CA ASP A 256 1.85 -3.30 18.80
C ASP A 256 0.67 -4.27 18.99
N PRO A 257 0.20 -4.53 20.23
CA PRO A 257 -0.92 -5.42 20.50
C PRO A 257 -2.28 -4.87 20.07
N GLY A 258 -2.37 -3.57 19.71
CA GLY A 258 -3.59 -2.95 19.23
C GLY A 258 -4.69 -2.77 20.27
N THR A 259 -4.36 -2.68 21.55
CA THR A 259 -5.34 -2.62 22.67
C THR A 259 -6.24 -1.39 22.65
N TYR A 260 -5.94 -0.40 21.84
CA TYR A 260 -6.76 0.79 21.57
C TYR A 260 -7.92 0.54 20.58
N ARG A 261 -8.01 -0.67 20.01
CA ARG A 261 -9.05 -1.06 19.04
C ARG A 261 -10.12 -1.89 19.75
N ASP A 262 -11.39 -1.66 19.40
CA ASP A 262 -12.48 -2.53 19.85
C ASP A 262 -12.24 -3.96 19.27
N PRO A 263 -12.25 -5.02 20.10
CA PRO A 263 -12.13 -6.39 19.62
C PRO A 263 -13.17 -6.78 18.57
N LYS A 264 -14.38 -6.20 18.62
CA LYS A 264 -15.44 -6.44 17.63
C LYS A 264 -15.06 -5.89 16.27
N ASP A 265 -14.46 -4.69 16.23
CA ASP A 265 -13.99 -4.07 14.97
C ASP A 265 -12.84 -4.88 14.38
N VAL A 266 -11.93 -5.40 15.23
CA VAL A 266 -10.84 -6.29 14.78
C VAL A 266 -11.41 -7.56 14.17
N GLN A 267 -12.36 -8.22 14.82
CA GLN A 267 -13.00 -9.43 14.29
C GLN A 267 -13.75 -9.15 12.97
N ALA A 268 -14.46 -8.04 12.88
CA ALA A 268 -15.13 -7.63 11.66
C ALA A 268 -14.15 -7.36 10.51
N ALA A 269 -13.00 -6.76 10.80
CA ALA A 269 -11.93 -6.56 9.83
C ALA A 269 -11.33 -7.87 9.33
N LEU A 270 -11.05 -8.81 10.23
CA LEU A 270 -10.53 -10.14 9.88
C LEU A 270 -11.54 -10.96 9.05
N ALA A 271 -12.83 -10.83 9.32
CA ALA A 271 -13.88 -11.50 8.56
C ALA A 271 -14.00 -10.99 7.10
N ARG A 272 -13.45 -9.81 6.80
CA ARG A 272 -13.43 -9.23 5.45
C ARG A 272 -12.08 -9.39 4.75
N ASP A 273 -11.26 -10.36 5.17
CA ASP A 273 -9.94 -10.59 4.55
C ASP A 273 -10.05 -10.80 3.04
N GLY A 274 -9.41 -9.90 2.27
CA GLY A 274 -9.47 -9.92 0.81
C GLY A 274 -8.84 -11.17 0.19
N ILE A 275 -7.83 -11.77 0.83
CA ILE A 275 -7.20 -13.01 0.37
C ILE A 275 -8.18 -14.17 0.56
N ALA A 276 -8.79 -14.30 1.73
CA ALA A 276 -9.76 -15.35 2.02
C ALA A 276 -10.98 -15.28 1.09
N ARG A 277 -11.48 -14.06 0.85
CA ARG A 277 -12.58 -13.78 -0.10
C ARG A 277 -12.21 -14.23 -1.52
N THR A 278 -11.06 -13.80 -2.02
CA THR A 278 -10.61 -14.11 -3.38
C THR A 278 -10.33 -15.61 -3.54
N ARG A 279 -9.75 -16.24 -2.51
CA ARG A 279 -9.55 -17.69 -2.44
C ARG A 279 -10.86 -18.44 -2.62
N ALA A 280 -11.87 -18.10 -1.83
CA ALA A 280 -13.18 -18.75 -1.90
C ALA A 280 -13.81 -18.61 -3.29
N GLN A 281 -13.71 -17.44 -3.90
CA GLN A 281 -14.19 -17.19 -5.25
C GLN A 281 -13.47 -18.05 -6.29
N LEU A 282 -12.14 -18.12 -6.26
CA LEU A 282 -11.34 -18.93 -7.19
C LEU A 282 -11.63 -20.42 -7.04
N VAL A 283 -11.77 -20.92 -5.81
CA VAL A 283 -12.15 -22.31 -5.54
C VAL A 283 -13.53 -22.62 -6.10
N ALA A 284 -14.51 -21.73 -5.91
CA ALA A 284 -15.85 -21.86 -6.47
C ALA A 284 -15.86 -21.86 -8.00
N GLN A 285 -14.88 -21.20 -8.64
CA GLN A 285 -14.67 -21.20 -10.10
C GLN A 285 -13.87 -22.42 -10.61
N GLY A 286 -13.51 -23.38 -9.75
CA GLY A 286 -12.79 -24.59 -10.12
C GLY A 286 -11.26 -24.48 -10.16
N HIS A 287 -10.68 -23.38 -9.65
CA HIS A 287 -9.24 -23.10 -9.67
C HIS A 287 -8.48 -23.63 -8.44
N THR A 288 -9.00 -24.65 -7.72
CA THR A 288 -8.42 -25.14 -6.47
C THR A 288 -6.94 -25.49 -6.59
N ALA A 289 -6.54 -26.23 -7.63
CA ALA A 289 -5.14 -26.65 -7.81
C ALA A 289 -4.19 -25.46 -8.04
N GLN A 290 -4.63 -24.44 -8.78
CA GLN A 290 -3.85 -23.22 -9.01
C GLN A 290 -3.71 -22.39 -7.72
N VAL A 291 -4.79 -22.30 -6.94
CA VAL A 291 -4.78 -21.62 -5.62
C VAL A 291 -3.76 -22.27 -4.70
N GLU A 292 -3.80 -23.59 -4.53
CA GLU A 292 -2.86 -24.33 -3.68
C GLU A 292 -1.42 -24.23 -4.18
N GLN A 293 -1.21 -24.19 -5.50
CA GLN A 293 0.11 -23.97 -6.07
C GLN A 293 0.64 -22.58 -5.72
N ILE A 294 -0.17 -21.52 -5.88
CA ILE A 294 0.19 -20.14 -5.53
C ILE A 294 0.57 -20.03 -4.05
N GLU A 295 -0.22 -20.66 -3.18
CA GLU A 295 0.03 -20.64 -1.73
C GLU A 295 1.36 -21.34 -1.37
N ARG A 296 1.68 -22.47 -2.02
CA ARG A 296 2.97 -23.16 -1.83
C ARG A 296 4.15 -22.33 -2.33
N GLU A 297 4.04 -21.73 -3.53
CA GLU A 297 5.09 -20.90 -4.14
C GLU A 297 5.40 -19.65 -3.29
N ALA A 298 4.42 -19.12 -2.59
CA ALA A 298 4.62 -17.93 -1.76
C ALA A 298 5.35 -18.22 -0.44
N GLN A 299 5.47 -19.50 -0.03
CA GLN A 299 6.16 -19.93 1.20
C GLN A 299 7.64 -20.29 0.96
N THR A 300 8.07 -20.34 -0.29
CA THR A 300 9.45 -20.64 -0.69
C THR A 300 10.24 -19.39 -1.05
#